data_33d0b7f871efbd20f6d5c1e5f822c85a
#
_entry.id   33d0b7f871efbd20f6d5c1e5f822c85a
#
_cell.length_a   1.000
_cell.length_b   1.000
_cell.length_c   1.000
_cell.angle_alpha   90.00
_cell.angle_beta   90.00
_cell.angle_gamma   90.00
#
_symmetry.space_group_name_H-M   'P 1'
#
loop_
_entity.id
_entity.type
_entity.pdbx_description
1 polymer ?
#
loop_
_entity_poly.entity_id
_entity_poly.type
_entity_poly.pdbx_seq_one_letter_code
_entity_poly.pdbx_strand_id
1 'polypeptide(L)'
;EITEAVKFSLKTKDPKPRDYLKIIKGPDFPTGGLIVETPSIKDAILKGRGSIKLRAVADIEELGKGRSAIVVKELPYQASIDRIMEKIASLVQDKKLAGVSDLRNESSDRNGTRLVIELKRDAVPQVVLNQLFRQTQLQDSFSVNSVALVNGVPKVMSVPDLIGHYIKHQIDVIQRRTKHRLQKAKGRLHIVEGLLLALSKIDQIIKTIKASKDVDIARRSLMKKFKLSKVQASHILDMPLRRLTALEREKLEEEKKDLKETIKKLEAILKSRAKQNKILVEELEAITERFGDDRRSRLVPDVGEVRIEDLIEDEEIIVSVSSNGYVKSVPSTSYKKQGRGGKGVKAASSDEDVIEHLLSTSVHSYLLFFTDQGKVYRAKAHELPKTTRTAKGSLIHNVLSMGQDEKIQAIIDTRDYETEKFLLIMT
;
A
#
# COMPACT_ATOMS: atom_id res chain seq x y z
N GLU A 1 -11.29 0.13 -7.04
CA GLU A 1 -11.59 0.16 -5.60
C GLU A 1 -12.33 1.44 -5.19
N ILE A 2 -11.81 2.67 -5.45
CA ILE A 2 -12.46 3.93 -5.03
C ILE A 2 -13.82 4.11 -5.67
N THR A 3 -13.95 3.90 -6.99
CA THR A 3 -15.24 3.96 -7.69
C THR A 3 -16.25 2.98 -7.12
N GLU A 4 -15.83 1.77 -6.79
CA GLU A 4 -16.68 0.76 -6.16
C GLU A 4 -17.12 1.17 -4.76
N ALA A 5 -16.22 1.77 -3.98
CA ALA A 5 -16.56 2.28 -2.66
C ALA A 5 -17.56 3.46 -2.71
N VAL A 6 -17.47 4.33 -3.72
CA VAL A 6 -18.48 5.38 -3.98
C VAL A 6 -19.82 4.76 -4.39
N LYS A 7 -19.82 3.77 -5.30
CA LYS A 7 -21.04 3.06 -5.68
C LYS A 7 -21.70 2.35 -4.51
N PHE A 8 -20.90 1.70 -3.67
CA PHE A 8 -21.36 1.05 -2.44
C PHE A 8 -22.03 2.08 -1.51
N SER A 9 -21.37 3.22 -1.28
CA SER A 9 -21.90 4.30 -0.45
C SER A 9 -23.23 4.87 -0.98
N LEU A 10 -23.40 4.95 -2.30
CA LEU A 10 -24.64 5.45 -2.93
C LEU A 10 -25.79 4.44 -2.90
N LYS A 11 -25.48 3.13 -2.89
CA LYS A 11 -26.48 2.05 -2.87
C LYS A 11 -26.94 1.70 -1.46
N THR A 12 -26.07 1.84 -0.47
CA THR A 12 -26.35 1.45 0.92
C THR A 12 -26.93 2.62 1.69
N LYS A 13 -28.04 2.40 2.38
CA LYS A 13 -28.78 3.46 3.11
C LYS A 13 -27.98 4.03 4.29
N ASP A 14 -27.19 3.18 4.96
CA ASP A 14 -26.33 3.55 6.10
C ASP A 14 -25.05 2.70 6.08
N PRO A 15 -24.05 3.07 5.24
CA PRO A 15 -22.82 2.30 5.11
C PRO A 15 -21.97 2.45 6.37
N LYS A 16 -21.69 1.32 7.05
CA LYS A 16 -20.80 1.32 8.22
C LYS A 16 -19.34 1.49 7.76
N PRO A 17 -18.51 2.25 8.50
CA PRO A 17 -17.10 2.45 8.14
C PRO A 17 -16.34 1.14 7.89
N ARG A 18 -16.63 0.09 8.65
CA ARG A 18 -15.98 -1.24 8.49
C ARG A 18 -16.32 -1.93 7.17
N ASP A 19 -17.43 -1.62 6.52
CA ASP A 19 -17.81 -2.26 5.27
C ASP A 19 -16.90 -1.83 4.11
N TYR A 20 -16.32 -0.63 4.19
CA TYR A 20 -15.34 -0.15 3.21
C TYR A 20 -14.04 -0.96 3.19
N LEU A 21 -13.68 -1.63 4.30
CA LEU A 21 -12.50 -2.52 4.35
C LEU A 21 -12.61 -3.75 3.44
N LYS A 22 -13.82 -4.12 3.03
CA LYS A 22 -14.04 -5.20 2.06
C LYS A 22 -13.67 -4.79 0.63
N ILE A 23 -13.76 -3.48 0.36
CA ILE A 23 -13.55 -2.89 -0.97
C ILE A 23 -12.14 -2.29 -1.05
N ILE A 24 -11.76 -1.50 -0.03
CA ILE A 24 -10.46 -0.82 0.05
C ILE A 24 -9.62 -1.53 1.09
N LYS A 25 -8.64 -2.31 0.64
CA LYS A 25 -7.81 -3.15 1.53
C LYS A 25 -6.58 -2.41 2.07
N GLY A 26 -6.17 -1.32 1.42
CA GLY A 26 -5.01 -0.52 1.79
C GLY A 26 -4.76 0.59 0.78
N PRO A 27 -3.79 1.48 1.01
CA PRO A 27 -3.36 2.45 0.03
C PRO A 27 -2.70 1.74 -1.16
N ASP A 28 -2.52 2.46 -2.26
CA ASP A 28 -1.76 2.03 -3.42
C ASP A 28 -0.64 3.04 -3.68
N PHE A 29 0.59 2.57 -3.78
CA PHE A 29 1.76 3.44 -3.91
C PHE A 29 2.28 3.45 -5.35
N PRO A 30 2.69 4.59 -5.89
CA PRO A 30 3.16 4.71 -7.27
C PRO A 30 4.41 3.87 -7.55
N THR A 31 5.23 3.58 -6.54
CA THR A 31 6.43 2.76 -6.64
C THR A 31 6.17 1.25 -6.49
N GLY A 32 4.91 0.83 -6.32
CA GLY A 32 4.55 -0.56 -6.06
C GLY A 32 4.93 -1.01 -4.65
N GLY A 33 5.66 -2.10 -4.55
CA GLY A 33 6.10 -2.69 -3.28
C GLY A 33 5.06 -3.56 -2.60
N LEU A 34 5.46 -4.13 -1.47
CA LEU A 34 4.61 -4.99 -0.65
C LEU A 34 4.11 -4.22 0.57
N ILE A 35 2.82 -4.30 0.82
CA ILE A 35 2.18 -3.80 2.04
C ILE A 35 2.01 -4.99 2.98
N VAL A 36 2.68 -4.96 4.13
CA VAL A 36 2.54 -6.00 5.15
C VAL A 36 1.26 -5.79 5.92
N GLU A 37 0.38 -6.80 5.95
CA GLU A 37 -0.92 -6.73 6.60
C GLU A 37 -0.77 -6.60 8.12
N THR A 38 -0.99 -5.40 8.63
CA THR A 38 -0.99 -5.09 10.06
C THR A 38 -2.33 -4.50 10.49
N PRO A 39 -2.72 -4.59 11.76
CA PRO A 39 -3.94 -3.94 12.25
C PRO A 39 -3.98 -2.42 11.98
N SER A 40 -2.82 -1.78 11.87
CA SER A 40 -2.67 -0.35 11.64
C SER A 40 -3.20 0.11 10.27
N ILE A 41 -3.27 -0.79 9.25
CA ILE A 41 -3.92 -0.49 7.96
C ILE A 41 -5.39 -0.15 8.17
N LYS A 42 -6.08 -0.90 9.04
CA LYS A 42 -7.49 -0.65 9.37
C LYS A 42 -7.66 0.72 10.03
N ASP A 43 -6.75 1.10 10.92
CA ASP A 43 -6.76 2.41 11.56
C ASP A 43 -6.49 3.53 10.56
N ALA A 44 -5.57 3.36 9.61
CA ALA A 44 -5.32 4.31 8.55
C ALA A 44 -6.58 4.56 7.70
N ILE A 45 -7.33 3.52 7.34
CA ILE A 45 -8.56 3.63 6.55
C ILE A 45 -9.71 4.20 7.39
N LEU A 46 -9.91 3.72 8.62
CA LEU A 46 -11.09 4.06 9.44
C LEU A 46 -10.92 5.31 10.28
N LYS A 47 -9.69 5.70 10.62
CA LYS A 47 -9.39 6.87 11.48
C LYS A 47 -8.61 7.97 10.75
N GLY A 48 -8.12 7.69 9.52
CA GLY A 48 -7.26 8.60 8.76
C GLY A 48 -5.85 8.75 9.35
N ARG A 49 -5.45 7.89 10.29
CA ARG A 49 -4.11 7.84 10.90
C ARG A 49 -3.69 6.40 11.14
N GLY A 50 -2.44 6.11 10.83
CA GLY A 50 -1.88 4.78 11.03
C GLY A 50 -0.47 4.68 10.47
N SER A 51 0.25 3.63 10.83
CA SER A 51 1.58 3.33 10.29
C SER A 51 1.48 2.07 9.42
N ILE A 52 1.85 2.17 8.17
CA ILE A 52 1.79 1.08 7.20
C ILE A 52 3.20 0.58 6.94
N LYS A 53 3.45 -0.69 7.21
CA LYS A 53 4.73 -1.34 6.94
C LYS A 53 4.83 -1.67 5.46
N LEU A 54 5.80 -1.07 4.78
CA LEU A 54 6.12 -1.30 3.38
C LEU A 54 7.39 -2.12 3.26
N ARG A 55 7.44 -3.02 2.28
CA ARG A 55 8.59 -3.87 2.01
C ARG A 55 8.90 -3.85 0.52
N ALA A 56 10.18 -3.84 0.17
CA ALA A 56 10.67 -3.98 -1.19
C ALA A 56 10.26 -5.32 -1.80
N VAL A 57 10.12 -5.37 -3.12
CA VAL A 57 10.03 -6.62 -3.87
C VAL A 57 11.45 -7.04 -4.24
N ALA A 58 11.89 -8.16 -3.71
CA ALA A 58 13.21 -8.70 -3.95
C ALA A 58 13.13 -10.19 -4.29
N ASP A 59 13.86 -10.59 -5.34
CA ASP A 59 13.98 -11.97 -5.77
C ASP A 59 15.41 -12.45 -5.53
N ILE A 60 15.59 -13.76 -5.38
CA ILE A 60 16.91 -14.38 -5.28
C ILE A 60 17.22 -14.98 -6.64
N GLU A 61 18.29 -14.49 -7.29
CA GLU A 61 18.78 -14.95 -8.59
C GLU A 61 20.11 -15.68 -8.42
N GLU A 62 20.29 -16.81 -9.14
CA GLU A 62 21.55 -17.53 -9.17
C GLU A 62 22.48 -16.95 -10.24
N LEU A 63 23.69 -16.53 -9.85
CA LEU A 63 24.71 -15.95 -10.75
C LEU A 63 25.66 -16.99 -11.35
N GLY A 64 25.45 -18.28 -11.09
CA GLY A 64 26.33 -19.36 -11.46
C GLY A 64 27.55 -19.54 -10.55
N LYS A 65 28.24 -20.69 -10.67
CA LYS A 65 29.36 -21.07 -9.80
C LYS A 65 29.04 -21.09 -8.30
N GLY A 66 27.79 -21.35 -7.93
CA GLY A 66 27.34 -21.40 -6.54
C GLY A 66 27.25 -20.01 -5.85
N ARG A 67 27.14 -18.93 -6.62
CA ARG A 67 26.86 -17.59 -6.10
C ARG A 67 25.41 -17.19 -6.36
N SER A 68 24.82 -16.49 -5.42
CA SER A 68 23.47 -15.94 -5.52
C SER A 68 23.50 -14.42 -5.37
N ALA A 69 22.49 -13.76 -5.89
CA ALA A 69 22.24 -12.33 -5.67
C ALA A 69 20.81 -12.09 -5.22
N ILE A 70 20.62 -11.09 -4.38
CA ILE A 70 19.31 -10.53 -4.07
C ILE A 70 19.09 -9.36 -5.04
N VAL A 71 18.05 -9.45 -5.86
CA VAL A 71 17.70 -8.44 -6.86
C VAL A 71 16.42 -7.74 -6.42
N VAL A 72 16.55 -6.47 -6.08
CA VAL A 72 15.41 -5.62 -5.68
C VAL A 72 14.81 -4.97 -6.91
N LYS A 73 13.51 -5.23 -7.15
CA LYS A 73 12.76 -4.76 -8.33
C LYS A 73 11.80 -3.61 -8.02
N GLU A 74 11.31 -3.52 -6.79
CA GLU A 74 10.44 -2.45 -6.33
C GLU A 74 10.87 -2.00 -4.93
N LEU A 75 10.75 -0.70 -4.66
CA LEU A 75 11.14 -0.11 -3.37
C LEU A 75 9.92 0.40 -2.59
N PRO A 76 10.01 0.44 -1.26
CA PRO A 76 9.06 1.18 -0.47
C PRO A 76 8.92 2.63 -0.96
N TYR A 77 7.70 3.17 -0.87
CA TYR A 77 7.44 4.55 -1.25
C TYR A 77 8.34 5.52 -0.47
N GLN A 78 8.96 6.47 -1.17
CA GLN A 78 9.95 7.45 -0.66
C GLN A 78 11.32 6.87 -0.27
N ALA A 79 11.59 5.58 -0.46
CA ALA A 79 12.92 5.03 -0.27
C ALA A 79 13.86 5.43 -1.44
N SER A 80 15.13 5.74 -1.12
CA SER A 80 16.17 6.09 -2.08
C SER A 80 17.15 4.94 -2.25
N ILE A 81 17.43 4.54 -3.49
CA ILE A 81 18.42 3.51 -3.82
C ILE A 81 19.80 3.88 -3.25
N ASP A 82 20.23 5.12 -3.45
CA ASP A 82 21.56 5.57 -3.03
C ASP A 82 21.73 5.47 -1.51
N ARG A 83 20.73 5.95 -0.75
CA ARG A 83 20.73 5.82 0.72
C ARG A 83 20.71 4.36 1.19
N ILE A 84 20.01 3.50 0.48
CA ILE A 84 19.99 2.05 0.78
C ILE A 84 21.38 1.47 0.54
N MET A 85 22.01 1.79 -0.58
CA MET A 85 23.36 1.31 -0.91
C MET A 85 24.41 1.80 0.09
N GLU A 86 24.41 3.10 0.43
CA GLU A 86 25.26 3.67 1.46
C GLU A 86 25.09 2.98 2.82
N LYS A 87 23.83 2.74 3.20
CA LYS A 87 23.53 2.04 4.46
C LYS A 87 24.02 0.61 4.46
N ILE A 88 23.83 -0.14 3.36
CA ILE A 88 24.34 -1.51 3.23
C ILE A 88 25.87 -1.52 3.32
N ALA A 89 26.55 -0.62 2.59
CA ALA A 89 28.01 -0.51 2.62
C ALA A 89 28.53 -0.24 4.03
N SER A 90 27.90 0.71 4.76
CA SER A 90 28.25 0.99 6.17
C SER A 90 28.05 -0.23 7.06
N LEU A 91 26.93 -0.95 6.91
CA LEU A 91 26.67 -2.17 7.72
C LEU A 91 27.67 -3.28 7.45
N VAL A 92 28.14 -3.43 6.20
CA VAL A 92 29.18 -4.40 5.85
C VAL A 92 30.54 -4.00 6.43
N GLN A 93 30.91 -2.72 6.34
CA GLN A 93 32.16 -2.19 6.95
C GLN A 93 32.16 -2.36 8.47
N ASP A 94 31.04 -2.07 9.13
CA ASP A 94 30.84 -2.23 10.58
C ASP A 94 30.74 -3.71 11.01
N LYS A 95 30.79 -4.67 10.08
CA LYS A 95 30.62 -6.11 10.33
C LYS A 95 29.25 -6.48 10.96
N LYS A 96 28.25 -5.62 10.79
CA LYS A 96 26.87 -5.84 11.25
C LYS A 96 26.03 -6.61 10.24
N LEU A 97 26.43 -6.62 8.96
CA LEU A 97 25.82 -7.36 7.88
C LEU A 97 26.89 -8.25 7.23
N ALA A 98 26.76 -9.55 7.43
CA ALA A 98 27.63 -10.53 6.80
C ALA A 98 27.02 -11.06 5.47
N GLY A 99 27.86 -11.72 4.66
CA GLY A 99 27.36 -12.42 3.48
C GLY A 99 27.22 -11.58 2.21
N VAL A 100 27.34 -10.26 2.24
CA VAL A 100 27.35 -9.40 1.05
C VAL A 100 28.75 -9.35 0.45
N SER A 101 28.85 -9.49 -0.88
CA SER A 101 30.10 -9.45 -1.67
C SER A 101 30.21 -8.15 -2.47
N ASP A 102 29.14 -7.74 -3.16
CA ASP A 102 29.14 -6.58 -4.04
C ASP A 102 27.74 -5.94 -4.12
N LEU A 103 27.68 -4.66 -4.49
CA LEU A 103 26.45 -3.87 -4.65
C LEU A 103 26.49 -3.13 -5.99
N ARG A 104 25.44 -3.30 -6.81
CA ARG A 104 25.32 -2.59 -8.07
C ARG A 104 23.91 -2.03 -8.26
N ASN A 105 23.85 -0.78 -8.71
CA ASN A 105 22.62 -0.18 -9.20
C ASN A 105 22.55 -0.33 -10.72
N GLU A 106 21.69 -1.23 -11.18
CA GLU A 106 21.44 -1.50 -12.61
C GLU A 106 20.09 -0.89 -13.06
N SER A 107 19.53 0.03 -12.27
CA SER A 107 18.25 0.68 -12.59
C SER A 107 18.39 1.56 -13.83
N SER A 108 17.36 1.57 -14.66
CA SER A 108 17.27 2.42 -15.84
C SER A 108 15.82 2.72 -16.17
N ASP A 109 15.56 3.77 -16.95
CA ASP A 109 14.20 4.11 -17.41
C ASP A 109 13.54 2.98 -18.19
N ARG A 110 14.34 2.12 -18.84
CA ARG A 110 13.86 0.98 -19.63
C ARG A 110 13.52 -0.22 -18.76
N ASN A 111 14.34 -0.51 -17.75
CA ASN A 111 14.26 -1.74 -16.94
C ASN A 111 13.60 -1.50 -15.57
N GLY A 112 13.30 -0.24 -15.24
CA GLY A 112 12.81 0.13 -13.92
C GLY A 112 13.89 0.02 -12.84
N THR A 113 13.48 -0.15 -11.60
CA THR A 113 14.36 -0.36 -10.45
C THR A 113 15.01 -1.73 -10.51
N ARG A 114 16.34 -1.77 -10.42
CA ARG A 114 17.12 -3.00 -10.32
C ARG A 114 18.38 -2.77 -9.47
N LEU A 115 18.25 -3.02 -8.17
CA LEU A 115 19.39 -3.03 -7.24
C LEU A 115 19.84 -4.47 -7.03
N VAL A 116 21.09 -4.77 -7.41
CA VAL A 116 21.69 -6.10 -7.31
C VAL A 116 22.64 -6.15 -6.13
N ILE A 117 22.39 -7.07 -5.20
CA ILE A 117 23.20 -7.33 -4.00
C ILE A 117 23.80 -8.72 -4.15
N GLU A 118 25.07 -8.81 -4.56
CA GLU A 118 25.75 -10.09 -4.70
C GLU A 118 26.13 -10.67 -3.35
N LEU A 119 25.95 -11.97 -3.20
CA LEU A 119 26.24 -12.67 -1.96
C LEU A 119 27.54 -13.49 -2.06
N LYS A 120 28.18 -13.71 -0.92
CA LYS A 120 29.28 -14.66 -0.78
C LYS A 120 28.77 -16.09 -0.95
N ARG A 121 29.62 -17.03 -1.32
CA ARG A 121 29.23 -18.43 -1.60
C ARG A 121 28.65 -19.16 -0.41
N ASP A 122 29.08 -18.81 0.78
CA ASP A 122 28.69 -19.40 2.06
C ASP A 122 27.50 -18.69 2.73
N ALA A 123 26.97 -17.65 2.08
CA ALA A 123 25.86 -16.90 2.61
C ALA A 123 24.52 -17.55 2.26
N VAL A 124 23.62 -17.64 3.23
CA VAL A 124 22.21 -18.05 3.02
C VAL A 124 21.41 -16.82 2.56
N PRO A 125 20.92 -16.78 1.30
CA PRO A 125 20.29 -15.58 0.74
C PRO A 125 19.13 -15.06 1.56
N GLN A 126 18.30 -15.94 2.10
CA GLN A 126 17.12 -15.59 2.87
C GLN A 126 17.48 -14.93 4.20
N VAL A 127 18.57 -15.37 4.85
CA VAL A 127 19.07 -14.75 6.10
C VAL A 127 19.53 -13.33 5.83
N VAL A 128 20.32 -13.14 4.75
CA VAL A 128 20.81 -11.80 4.37
C VAL A 128 19.63 -10.89 4.00
N LEU A 129 18.65 -11.38 3.24
CA LEU A 129 17.46 -10.61 2.86
C LEU A 129 16.68 -10.13 4.11
N ASN A 130 16.51 -11.01 5.10
CA ASN A 130 15.82 -10.64 6.34
C ASN A 130 16.61 -9.61 7.17
N GLN A 131 17.95 -9.73 7.21
CA GLN A 131 18.79 -8.70 7.85
C GLN A 131 18.70 -7.36 7.11
N LEU A 132 18.66 -7.37 5.78
CA LEU A 132 18.47 -6.18 4.96
C LEU A 132 17.11 -5.51 5.26
N PHE A 133 16.02 -6.27 5.38
CA PHE A 133 14.71 -5.73 5.76
C PHE A 133 14.70 -5.11 7.16
N ARG A 134 15.47 -5.64 8.11
CA ARG A 134 15.56 -5.12 9.46
C ARG A 134 16.42 -3.86 9.59
N GLN A 135 17.47 -3.74 8.80
CA GLN A 135 18.53 -2.75 9.02
C GLN A 135 18.57 -1.64 7.97
N THR A 136 17.77 -1.75 6.91
CA THR A 136 17.76 -0.80 5.79
C THR A 136 16.33 -0.37 5.42
N GLN A 137 16.21 0.65 4.57
CA GLN A 137 14.94 1.11 4.01
C GLN A 137 14.33 0.16 2.95
N LEU A 138 14.86 -1.07 2.79
CA LEU A 138 14.17 -2.12 2.04
C LEU A 138 12.87 -2.56 2.72
N GLN A 139 12.73 -2.30 4.01
CA GLN A 139 11.47 -2.30 4.73
C GLN A 139 11.40 -1.01 5.55
N ASP A 140 10.29 -0.28 5.41
CA ASP A 140 10.10 0.99 6.11
C ASP A 140 8.63 1.15 6.51
N SER A 141 8.36 2.10 7.38
CA SER A 141 7.02 2.42 7.87
C SER A 141 6.53 3.75 7.32
N PHE A 142 5.46 3.71 6.55
CA PHE A 142 4.80 4.91 6.04
C PHE A 142 3.70 5.38 7.01
N SER A 143 3.86 6.58 7.56
CA SER A 143 2.88 7.18 8.46
C SER A 143 1.77 7.88 7.68
N VAL A 144 0.56 7.33 7.77
CA VAL A 144 -0.64 7.95 7.19
C VAL A 144 -1.19 9.02 8.12
N ASN A 145 -1.43 10.21 7.57
CA ASN A 145 -2.15 11.30 8.21
C ASN A 145 -3.02 12.02 7.16
N SER A 146 -4.25 11.56 7.00
CA SER A 146 -5.19 12.03 5.97
C SER A 146 -5.84 13.34 6.37
N VAL A 147 -5.14 14.46 6.15
CA VAL A 147 -5.66 15.80 6.41
C VAL A 147 -6.19 16.42 5.13
N ALA A 148 -7.42 16.94 5.16
CA ALA A 148 -7.99 17.71 4.07
C ALA A 148 -8.81 18.89 4.60
N LEU A 149 -9.06 19.87 3.71
CA LEU A 149 -9.85 21.05 4.04
C LEU A 149 -11.34 20.80 3.82
N VAL A 150 -12.12 20.98 4.86
CA VAL A 150 -13.58 20.95 4.80
C VAL A 150 -14.10 22.32 5.15
N ASN A 151 -14.69 23.03 4.18
CA ASN A 151 -15.13 24.42 4.33
C ASN A 151 -14.03 25.37 4.86
N GLY A 152 -12.79 25.19 4.38
CA GLY A 152 -11.63 25.98 4.80
C GLY A 152 -11.00 25.56 6.13
N VAL A 153 -11.53 24.56 6.83
CA VAL A 153 -10.99 24.06 8.10
C VAL A 153 -10.26 22.73 7.87
N PRO A 154 -8.98 22.60 8.30
CA PRO A 154 -8.25 21.34 8.21
C PRO A 154 -8.84 20.30 9.18
N LYS A 155 -9.09 19.10 8.66
CA LYS A 155 -9.60 17.96 9.44
C LYS A 155 -8.88 16.69 9.04
N VAL A 156 -8.58 15.85 10.03
CA VAL A 156 -8.18 14.47 9.77
C VAL A 156 -9.44 13.69 9.43
N MET A 157 -9.42 12.98 8.31
CA MET A 157 -10.58 12.26 7.81
C MET A 157 -10.25 10.80 7.51
N SER A 158 -11.19 9.94 7.83
CA SER A 158 -11.18 8.56 7.36
C SER A 158 -11.44 8.47 5.86
N VAL A 159 -11.15 7.33 5.24
CA VAL A 159 -11.50 7.11 3.82
C VAL A 159 -13.01 7.18 3.59
N PRO A 160 -13.88 6.60 4.45
CA PRO A 160 -15.33 6.81 4.37
C PRO A 160 -15.74 8.29 4.41
N ASP A 161 -15.11 9.11 5.26
CA ASP A 161 -15.41 10.55 5.33
C ASP A 161 -15.02 11.25 4.03
N LEU A 162 -13.85 10.95 3.47
CA LEU A 162 -13.39 11.49 2.20
C LEU A 162 -14.36 11.15 1.06
N ILE A 163 -14.83 9.90 1.00
CA ILE A 163 -15.85 9.45 0.03
C ILE A 163 -17.16 10.20 0.24
N GLY A 164 -17.60 10.37 1.47
CA GLY A 164 -18.82 11.12 1.80
C GLY A 164 -18.75 12.58 1.36
N HIS A 165 -17.64 13.25 1.61
CA HIS A 165 -17.40 14.62 1.15
C HIS A 165 -17.30 14.72 -0.36
N TYR A 166 -16.64 13.76 -1.03
CA TYR A 166 -16.58 13.68 -2.49
C TYR A 166 -17.98 13.56 -3.10
N ILE A 167 -18.81 12.63 -2.60
CA ILE A 167 -20.19 12.44 -3.07
C ILE A 167 -21.00 13.73 -2.90
N LYS A 168 -20.91 14.37 -1.72
CA LYS A 168 -21.60 15.62 -1.45
C LYS A 168 -21.19 16.72 -2.42
N HIS A 169 -19.89 16.87 -2.69
CA HIS A 169 -19.36 17.83 -3.64
C HIS A 169 -19.83 17.56 -5.06
N GLN A 170 -19.74 16.33 -5.53
CA GLN A 170 -20.16 15.96 -6.89
C GLN A 170 -21.66 16.20 -7.12
N ILE A 171 -22.49 15.89 -6.14
CA ILE A 171 -23.92 16.17 -6.24
C ILE A 171 -24.20 17.69 -6.31
N ASP A 172 -23.51 18.50 -5.52
CA ASP A 172 -23.61 19.95 -5.62
C ASP A 172 -23.20 20.46 -7.03
N VAL A 173 -22.10 19.94 -7.56
CA VAL A 173 -21.66 20.26 -8.92
C VAL A 173 -22.70 19.86 -9.97
N ILE A 174 -23.27 18.65 -9.88
CA ILE A 174 -24.33 18.18 -10.78
C ILE A 174 -25.56 19.11 -10.68
N GLN A 175 -25.98 19.50 -9.48
CA GLN A 175 -27.11 20.40 -9.28
C GLN A 175 -26.84 21.79 -9.88
N ARG A 176 -25.68 22.39 -9.61
CA ARG A 176 -25.31 23.70 -10.17
C ARG A 176 -25.20 23.68 -11.69
N ARG A 177 -24.55 22.66 -12.26
CA ARG A 177 -24.45 22.44 -13.70
C ARG A 177 -25.82 22.29 -14.34
N THR A 178 -26.69 21.50 -13.71
CA THR A 178 -28.07 21.26 -14.21
C THR A 178 -28.92 22.53 -14.12
N LYS A 179 -28.82 23.29 -13.03
CA LYS A 179 -29.47 24.60 -12.86
C LYS A 179 -29.07 25.59 -13.96
N HIS A 180 -27.78 25.69 -14.23
CA HIS A 180 -27.26 26.57 -15.28
C HIS A 180 -27.79 26.16 -16.67
N ARG A 181 -27.71 24.87 -17.01
CA ARG A 181 -28.25 24.34 -18.27
C ARG A 181 -29.75 24.58 -18.41
N LEU A 182 -30.51 24.38 -17.31
CA LEU A 182 -31.96 24.63 -17.28
C LEU A 182 -32.27 26.11 -17.54
N GLN A 183 -31.57 27.03 -16.89
CA GLN A 183 -31.75 28.47 -17.11
C GLN A 183 -31.46 28.88 -18.55
N LYS A 184 -30.37 28.36 -19.15
CA LYS A 184 -30.01 28.57 -20.53
C LYS A 184 -31.08 28.03 -21.50
N ALA A 185 -31.57 26.81 -21.25
CA ALA A 185 -32.62 26.21 -22.06
C ALA A 185 -33.95 26.97 -21.97
N LYS A 186 -34.37 27.40 -20.75
CA LYS A 186 -35.56 28.23 -20.57
C LYS A 186 -35.44 29.59 -21.25
N GLY A 187 -34.26 30.24 -21.16
CA GLY A 187 -34.01 31.51 -21.85
C GLY A 187 -34.10 31.34 -23.39
N ARG A 188 -33.54 30.27 -23.92
CA ARG A 188 -33.64 29.99 -25.38
C ARG A 188 -35.07 29.65 -25.81
N LEU A 189 -35.79 28.84 -25.02
CA LEU A 189 -37.19 28.52 -25.28
C LEU A 189 -38.05 29.79 -25.33
N HIS A 190 -37.85 30.70 -24.38
CA HIS A 190 -38.57 31.98 -24.35
C HIS A 190 -38.35 32.81 -25.61
N ILE A 191 -37.12 32.85 -26.13
CA ILE A 191 -36.81 33.53 -27.42
C ILE A 191 -37.52 32.81 -28.59
N VAL A 192 -37.41 31.48 -28.66
CA VAL A 192 -38.00 30.69 -29.75
C VAL A 192 -39.53 30.83 -29.75
N GLU A 193 -40.18 30.86 -28.60
CA GLU A 193 -41.64 31.10 -28.49
C GLU A 193 -42.03 32.51 -28.97
N GLY A 194 -41.22 33.50 -28.72
CA GLY A 194 -41.42 34.86 -29.25
C GLY A 194 -41.25 34.92 -30.77
N LEU A 195 -40.23 34.23 -31.33
CA LEU A 195 -40.01 34.18 -32.77
C LEU A 195 -41.17 33.44 -33.48
N LEU A 196 -41.65 32.34 -32.95
CA LEU A 196 -42.79 31.61 -33.50
C LEU A 196 -44.09 32.44 -33.47
N LEU A 197 -44.30 33.18 -32.37
CA LEU A 197 -45.41 34.15 -32.31
C LEU A 197 -45.26 35.23 -33.37
N ALA A 198 -44.06 35.72 -33.58
CA ALA A 198 -43.77 36.73 -34.61
C ALA A 198 -44.06 36.19 -36.03
N LEU A 199 -43.62 34.97 -36.31
CA LEU A 199 -43.89 34.33 -37.63
C LEU A 199 -45.37 34.07 -37.87
N SER A 200 -46.16 33.75 -36.84
CA SER A 200 -47.59 33.54 -36.93
C SER A 200 -48.41 34.85 -37.20
N LYS A 201 -47.81 36.02 -36.88
CA LYS A 201 -48.43 37.34 -37.01
C LYS A 201 -47.56 38.32 -37.80
N ILE A 202 -46.79 37.80 -38.77
CA ILE A 202 -45.74 38.52 -39.41
C ILE A 202 -46.16 39.83 -40.05
N ASP A 203 -47.27 39.87 -40.77
CA ASP A 203 -47.81 41.08 -41.42
C ASP A 203 -48.13 42.17 -40.45
N GLN A 204 -48.70 41.81 -39.27
CA GLN A 204 -49.02 42.78 -38.22
C GLN A 204 -47.74 43.31 -37.54
N ILE A 205 -46.75 42.48 -37.38
CA ILE A 205 -45.44 42.85 -36.83
C ILE A 205 -44.74 43.81 -37.78
N ILE A 206 -44.60 43.48 -39.06
CA ILE A 206 -44.01 44.32 -40.08
C ILE A 206 -44.73 45.70 -40.15
N LYS A 207 -46.05 45.69 -40.16
CA LYS A 207 -46.86 46.94 -40.14
C LYS A 207 -46.55 47.78 -38.89
N THR A 208 -46.40 47.16 -37.72
CA THR A 208 -46.10 47.85 -36.46
C THR A 208 -44.65 48.40 -36.46
N ILE A 209 -43.68 47.69 -36.99
CA ILE A 209 -42.29 48.15 -37.14
C ILE A 209 -42.22 49.34 -38.08
N LYS A 210 -42.83 49.23 -39.27
CA LYS A 210 -42.83 50.30 -40.28
C LYS A 210 -43.53 51.57 -39.82
N ALA A 211 -44.51 51.49 -38.93
CA ALA A 211 -45.22 52.63 -38.35
C ALA A 211 -44.45 53.32 -37.19
N SER A 212 -43.35 52.75 -36.73
CA SER A 212 -42.51 53.24 -35.61
C SER A 212 -41.42 54.19 -36.13
N LYS A 213 -41.16 55.30 -35.43
CA LYS A 213 -40.14 56.27 -35.81
C LYS A 213 -38.71 55.80 -35.53
N ASP A 214 -38.54 55.02 -34.53
CA ASP A 214 -37.24 54.44 -34.13
C ASP A 214 -37.38 53.02 -33.54
N VAL A 215 -36.20 52.38 -33.32
CA VAL A 215 -36.14 50.97 -32.82
C VAL A 215 -36.69 50.83 -31.43
N ASP A 216 -36.53 51.84 -30.56
CA ASP A 216 -37.03 51.79 -29.18
C ASP A 216 -38.55 51.93 -29.10
N ILE A 217 -39.14 52.76 -29.97
CA ILE A 217 -40.59 52.87 -30.13
C ILE A 217 -41.14 51.56 -30.72
N ALA A 218 -40.49 51.02 -31.72
CA ALA A 218 -40.89 49.75 -32.29
C ALA A 218 -40.86 48.61 -31.23
N ARG A 219 -39.84 48.53 -30.46
CA ARG A 219 -39.71 47.56 -29.35
C ARG A 219 -40.83 47.69 -28.32
N ARG A 220 -41.13 48.92 -27.84
CA ARG A 220 -42.21 49.19 -26.91
C ARG A 220 -43.57 48.84 -27.51
N SER A 221 -43.79 49.14 -28.76
CA SER A 221 -45.04 48.86 -29.47
C SER A 221 -45.27 47.36 -29.66
N LEU A 222 -44.20 46.59 -30.00
CA LEU A 222 -44.26 45.14 -30.08
C LEU A 222 -44.55 44.51 -28.73
N MET A 223 -43.89 44.99 -27.67
CA MET A 223 -44.13 44.53 -26.29
C MET A 223 -45.60 44.74 -25.88
N LYS A 224 -46.16 45.95 -26.12
CA LYS A 224 -47.52 46.28 -25.72
C LYS A 224 -48.57 45.54 -26.54
N LYS A 225 -48.41 45.47 -27.86
CA LYS A 225 -49.42 44.91 -28.77
C LYS A 225 -49.47 43.39 -28.75
N PHE A 226 -48.32 42.74 -28.67
CA PHE A 226 -48.19 41.27 -28.79
C PHE A 226 -47.85 40.60 -27.45
N LYS A 227 -47.80 41.35 -26.33
CA LYS A 227 -47.43 40.87 -24.97
C LYS A 227 -46.06 40.20 -24.93
N LEU A 228 -45.09 40.70 -25.75
CA LEU A 228 -43.75 40.19 -25.82
C LEU A 228 -42.88 40.76 -24.67
N SER A 229 -41.89 39.98 -24.22
CA SER A 229 -40.86 40.50 -23.35
C SER A 229 -39.88 41.42 -24.10
N LYS A 230 -39.13 42.25 -23.40
CA LYS A 230 -38.09 43.09 -24.01
C LYS A 230 -37.08 42.25 -24.81
N VAL A 231 -36.68 41.09 -24.26
CA VAL A 231 -35.74 40.16 -24.91
C VAL A 231 -36.33 39.62 -26.22
N GLN A 232 -37.58 39.16 -26.19
CA GLN A 232 -38.27 38.66 -27.42
C GLN A 232 -38.41 39.74 -28.48
N ALA A 233 -38.86 40.94 -28.09
CA ALA A 233 -39.03 42.05 -29.00
C ALA A 233 -37.70 42.48 -29.64
N SER A 234 -36.59 42.52 -28.89
CA SER A 234 -35.26 42.78 -29.45
C SER A 234 -34.86 41.72 -30.46
N HIS A 235 -34.97 40.43 -30.11
CA HIS A 235 -34.64 39.34 -31.05
C HIS A 235 -35.50 39.34 -32.32
N ILE A 236 -36.74 39.80 -32.24
CA ILE A 236 -37.64 39.95 -33.42
C ILE A 236 -37.12 41.11 -34.30
N LEU A 237 -36.75 42.23 -33.71
CA LEU A 237 -36.21 43.38 -34.46
C LEU A 237 -34.87 43.06 -35.17
N ASP A 238 -34.04 42.24 -34.52
CA ASP A 238 -32.76 41.80 -35.07
C ASP A 238 -32.85 40.60 -36.03
N MET A 239 -34.09 40.10 -36.31
CA MET A 239 -34.30 38.91 -37.11
C MET A 239 -34.07 39.18 -38.60
N PRO A 240 -33.15 38.47 -39.28
CA PRO A 240 -32.93 38.61 -40.72
C PRO A 240 -34.15 38.15 -41.52
N LEU A 241 -34.46 38.81 -42.61
CA LEU A 241 -35.60 38.49 -43.50
C LEU A 241 -35.59 37.03 -44.02
N ARG A 242 -34.42 36.42 -44.20
CA ARG A 242 -34.29 35.01 -44.61
C ARG A 242 -34.95 34.03 -43.64
N ARG A 243 -35.16 34.39 -42.36
CA ARG A 243 -35.82 33.56 -41.37
C ARG A 243 -37.36 33.55 -41.44
N LEU A 244 -37.94 34.27 -42.38
CA LEU A 244 -39.37 34.34 -42.59
C LEU A 244 -39.92 33.19 -43.44
N THR A 245 -39.05 32.29 -43.90
CA THR A 245 -39.42 31.13 -44.74
C THR A 245 -40.14 30.05 -43.93
N ALA A 246 -40.99 29.25 -44.61
CA ALA A 246 -41.71 28.15 -44.02
C ALA A 246 -40.74 27.12 -43.37
N LEU A 247 -39.64 26.82 -44.06
CA LEU A 247 -38.60 25.89 -43.57
C LEU A 247 -37.96 26.35 -42.25
N GLU A 248 -37.72 27.64 -42.06
CA GLU A 248 -37.16 28.16 -40.79
C GLU A 248 -38.20 28.10 -39.67
N ARG A 249 -39.49 28.23 -39.98
CA ARG A 249 -40.56 28.03 -39.01
C ARG A 249 -40.59 26.58 -38.50
N GLU A 250 -40.51 25.60 -39.37
CA GLU A 250 -40.45 24.17 -39.01
C GLU A 250 -39.26 23.89 -38.08
N LYS A 251 -38.06 24.40 -38.40
CA LYS A 251 -36.88 24.27 -37.54
C LYS A 251 -37.08 24.86 -36.16
N LEU A 252 -37.75 26.01 -36.03
CA LEU A 252 -38.05 26.63 -34.73
C LEU A 252 -39.10 25.83 -33.95
N GLU A 253 -40.05 25.20 -34.61
CA GLU A 253 -41.03 24.31 -33.97
C GLU A 253 -40.36 23.04 -33.43
N GLU A 254 -39.44 22.46 -34.20
CA GLU A 254 -38.62 21.33 -33.75
C GLU A 254 -37.71 21.71 -32.59
N GLU A 255 -36.97 22.84 -32.69
CA GLU A 255 -36.14 23.37 -31.59
C GLU A 255 -36.97 23.59 -30.30
N LYS A 256 -38.21 24.10 -30.44
CA LYS A 256 -39.12 24.29 -29.32
C LYS A 256 -39.45 22.96 -28.63
N LYS A 257 -39.70 21.92 -29.40
CA LYS A 257 -40.00 20.57 -28.90
C LYS A 257 -38.82 20.01 -28.14
N ASP A 258 -37.62 20.07 -28.71
CA ASP A 258 -36.36 19.57 -28.11
C ASP A 258 -36.03 20.32 -26.83
N LEU A 259 -36.19 21.64 -26.83
CA LEU A 259 -35.96 22.45 -25.63
C LEU A 259 -36.94 22.09 -24.50
N LYS A 260 -38.21 21.86 -24.82
CA LYS A 260 -39.24 21.44 -23.84
C LYS A 260 -38.89 20.07 -23.22
N GLU A 261 -38.46 19.11 -24.04
CA GLU A 261 -38.00 17.80 -23.57
C GLU A 261 -36.75 17.93 -22.67
N THR A 262 -35.79 18.74 -23.11
CA THR A 262 -34.56 19.01 -22.36
C THR A 262 -34.86 19.66 -21.00
N ILE A 263 -35.74 20.66 -20.97
CA ILE A 263 -36.17 21.30 -19.74
C ILE A 263 -36.82 20.29 -18.79
N LYS A 264 -37.73 19.44 -19.31
CA LYS A 264 -38.39 18.39 -18.54
C LYS A 264 -37.37 17.41 -17.93
N LYS A 265 -36.36 16.99 -18.71
CA LYS A 265 -35.25 16.11 -18.26
C LYS A 265 -34.44 16.79 -17.15
N LEU A 266 -34.03 18.05 -17.35
CA LEU A 266 -33.23 18.80 -16.37
C LEU A 266 -33.98 19.06 -15.07
N GLU A 267 -35.27 19.41 -15.14
CA GLU A 267 -36.12 19.58 -13.96
C GLU A 267 -36.30 18.27 -13.18
N ALA A 268 -36.45 17.15 -13.90
CA ALA A 268 -36.53 15.83 -13.28
C ALA A 268 -35.24 15.42 -12.57
N ILE A 269 -34.06 15.81 -13.08
CA ILE A 269 -32.77 15.59 -12.43
C ILE A 269 -32.68 16.41 -11.13
N LEU A 270 -33.07 17.68 -11.16
CA LEU A 270 -33.03 18.56 -9.96
C LEU A 270 -33.95 18.07 -8.85
N LYS A 271 -35.10 17.48 -9.19
CA LYS A 271 -36.10 16.97 -8.22
C LYS A 271 -35.77 15.60 -7.64
N SER A 272 -34.84 14.83 -8.26
CA SER A 272 -34.63 13.43 -7.90
C SER A 272 -33.18 13.14 -7.53
N ARG A 273 -32.95 12.85 -6.24
CA ARG A 273 -31.62 12.40 -5.76
C ARG A 273 -31.15 11.13 -6.45
N ALA A 274 -32.05 10.20 -6.72
CA ALA A 274 -31.71 8.96 -7.42
C ALA A 274 -31.16 9.22 -8.85
N LYS A 275 -31.76 10.19 -9.58
CA LYS A 275 -31.22 10.58 -10.89
C LYS A 275 -29.87 11.26 -10.80
N GLN A 276 -29.64 12.09 -9.79
CA GLN A 276 -28.33 12.71 -9.52
C GLN A 276 -27.28 11.65 -9.21
N ASN A 277 -27.61 10.69 -8.35
CA ASN A 277 -26.72 9.56 -8.04
C ASN A 277 -26.40 8.72 -9.27
N LYS A 278 -27.39 8.47 -10.15
CA LYS A 278 -27.18 7.74 -11.40
C LYS A 278 -26.18 8.46 -12.31
N ILE A 279 -26.33 9.77 -12.49
CA ILE A 279 -25.38 10.59 -13.27
C ILE A 279 -23.96 10.50 -12.67
N LEU A 280 -23.83 10.60 -11.35
CA LEU A 280 -22.54 10.47 -10.69
C LEU A 280 -21.90 9.11 -10.97
N VAL A 281 -22.67 8.02 -10.90
CA VAL A 281 -22.17 6.67 -11.20
C VAL A 281 -21.73 6.55 -12.66
N GLU A 282 -22.55 7.02 -13.62
CA GLU A 282 -22.24 6.99 -15.06
C GLU A 282 -20.96 7.78 -15.38
N GLU A 283 -20.79 8.97 -14.78
CA GLU A 283 -19.57 9.79 -14.95
C GLU A 283 -18.32 9.13 -14.36
N LEU A 284 -18.45 8.47 -13.20
CA LEU A 284 -17.36 7.72 -12.60
C LEU A 284 -16.98 6.47 -13.38
N GLU A 285 -17.97 5.76 -13.92
CA GLU A 285 -17.72 4.57 -14.76
C GLU A 285 -16.96 4.93 -16.02
N ALA A 286 -17.34 6.01 -16.69
CA ALA A 286 -16.64 6.52 -17.87
C ALA A 286 -15.19 6.93 -17.55
N ILE A 287 -14.94 7.50 -16.37
CA ILE A 287 -13.56 7.84 -15.92
C ILE A 287 -12.77 6.55 -15.65
N THR A 288 -13.40 5.58 -14.99
CA THR A 288 -12.74 4.30 -14.65
C THR A 288 -12.40 3.50 -15.90
N GLU A 289 -13.30 3.48 -16.89
CA GLU A 289 -13.04 2.80 -18.17
C GLU A 289 -11.86 3.41 -18.93
N ARG A 290 -11.72 4.73 -18.85
CA ARG A 290 -10.67 5.45 -19.59
C ARG A 290 -9.32 5.48 -18.88
N PHE A 291 -9.30 5.55 -17.57
CA PHE A 291 -8.11 5.83 -16.76
C PHE A 291 -7.86 4.82 -15.63
N GLY A 292 -8.70 3.80 -15.53
CA GLY A 292 -8.51 2.75 -14.53
C GLY A 292 -7.25 1.94 -14.83
N ASP A 293 -6.46 1.69 -13.79
CA ASP A 293 -5.29 0.82 -13.81
C ASP A 293 -5.35 -0.20 -12.68
N ASP A 294 -4.56 -1.23 -12.80
CA ASP A 294 -4.44 -2.26 -11.77
C ASP A 294 -3.65 -1.73 -10.56
N ARG A 295 -3.93 -2.31 -9.40
CA ARG A 295 -3.21 -2.01 -8.18
C ARG A 295 -1.74 -2.38 -8.32
N ARG A 296 -0.84 -1.45 -7.98
CA ARG A 296 0.62 -1.64 -8.03
C ARG A 296 1.15 -2.28 -6.77
N SER A 297 0.73 -1.80 -5.60
CA SER A 297 1.18 -2.34 -4.31
C SER A 297 0.41 -3.60 -3.95
N ARG A 298 1.11 -4.67 -3.60
CA ARG A 298 0.54 -5.98 -3.23
C ARG A 298 0.45 -6.12 -1.72
N LEU A 299 -0.67 -6.64 -1.21
CA LEU A 299 -0.81 -6.97 0.20
C LEU A 299 -0.25 -8.37 0.44
N VAL A 300 0.56 -8.49 1.50
CA VAL A 300 1.13 -9.75 1.95
C VAL A 300 0.86 -9.96 3.43
N PRO A 301 0.58 -11.19 3.87
CA PRO A 301 0.41 -11.49 5.28
C PRO A 301 1.65 -11.06 6.09
N ASP A 302 1.43 -10.61 7.33
CA ASP A 302 2.54 -10.45 8.26
C ASP A 302 2.95 -11.85 8.75
N VAL A 303 3.91 -12.44 8.07
CA VAL A 303 4.47 -13.76 8.40
C VAL A 303 5.24 -13.71 9.74
N GLY A 304 5.22 -12.52 10.39
CA GLY A 304 6.06 -12.25 11.53
C GLY A 304 7.53 -12.08 11.14
N GLU A 305 8.35 -11.90 12.12
CA GLU A 305 9.80 -12.00 11.91
C GLU A 305 10.12 -13.48 11.69
N VAL A 306 10.57 -13.85 10.49
CA VAL A 306 11.18 -15.16 10.29
C VAL A 306 12.33 -15.22 11.29
N ARG A 307 12.21 -16.05 12.29
CA ARG A 307 13.24 -16.21 13.31
C ARG A 307 14.49 -16.75 12.63
N ILE A 308 15.65 -16.34 13.08
CA ILE A 308 16.93 -16.89 12.58
C ILE A 308 16.90 -18.42 12.65
N GLU A 309 16.20 -18.93 13.63
CA GLU A 309 15.96 -20.36 13.86
C GLU A 309 15.24 -21.05 12.69
N ASP A 310 14.23 -20.41 12.09
CA ASP A 310 13.44 -20.98 10.99
C ASP A 310 14.25 -21.08 9.68
N LEU A 311 15.45 -20.48 9.65
CA LEU A 311 16.35 -20.42 8.50
C LEU A 311 17.61 -21.30 8.66
N ILE A 312 17.81 -21.85 9.84
CA ILE A 312 18.92 -22.79 10.13
C ILE A 312 18.36 -24.20 9.91
N GLU A 313 18.99 -24.97 9.01
CA GLU A 313 18.66 -26.38 8.85
C GLU A 313 18.81 -27.09 10.19
N ASP A 314 17.81 -27.92 10.55
CA ASP A 314 17.90 -28.72 11.77
C ASP A 314 18.96 -29.82 11.58
N GLU A 315 20.14 -29.61 12.15
CA GLU A 315 21.23 -30.57 12.15
C GLU A 315 21.56 -31.02 13.59
N GLU A 316 21.98 -32.27 13.73
CA GLU A 316 22.51 -32.76 15.00
C GLU A 316 23.92 -32.21 15.20
N ILE A 317 24.14 -31.60 16.37
CA ILE A 317 25.43 -31.08 16.79
C ILE A 317 25.88 -31.73 18.10
N ILE A 318 27.20 -31.77 18.28
CA ILE A 318 27.81 -32.16 19.52
C ILE A 318 28.35 -30.92 20.21
N VAL A 319 27.82 -30.62 21.38
CA VAL A 319 28.28 -29.54 22.27
C VAL A 319 29.25 -30.12 23.27
N SER A 320 30.40 -29.49 23.41
CA SER A 320 31.40 -29.86 24.41
C SER A 320 31.81 -28.67 25.24
N VAL A 321 31.95 -28.90 26.55
CA VAL A 321 32.50 -27.93 27.50
C VAL A 321 33.70 -28.56 28.19
N SER A 322 34.79 -27.84 28.21
CA SER A 322 36.03 -28.32 28.82
C SER A 322 36.17 -27.82 30.26
N SER A 323 37.07 -28.47 31.05
CA SER A 323 37.42 -28.11 32.43
C SER A 323 37.93 -26.67 32.57
N ASN A 324 38.51 -26.11 31.52
CA ASN A 324 38.95 -24.73 31.45
C ASN A 324 37.85 -23.75 31.00
N GLY A 325 36.59 -24.21 30.93
CA GLY A 325 35.44 -23.38 30.57
C GLY A 325 35.32 -23.00 29.11
N TYR A 326 35.93 -23.76 28.18
CA TYR A 326 35.75 -23.55 26.76
C TYR A 326 34.56 -24.32 26.24
N VAL A 327 33.65 -23.65 25.54
CA VAL A 327 32.48 -24.23 24.90
C VAL A 327 32.62 -24.19 23.35
N LYS A 328 32.17 -25.25 22.70
CA LYS A 328 32.08 -25.31 21.26
C LYS A 328 30.93 -26.23 20.80
N SER A 329 30.45 -25.97 19.59
CA SER A 329 29.53 -26.86 18.89
C SER A 329 30.21 -27.37 17.60
N VAL A 330 29.97 -28.64 17.29
CA VAL A 330 30.58 -29.32 16.11
C VAL A 330 29.48 -30.17 15.46
N PRO A 331 29.27 -30.16 14.13
CA PRO A 331 28.31 -31.04 13.49
C PRO A 331 28.57 -32.51 13.83
N SER A 332 27.55 -33.28 14.12
CA SER A 332 27.65 -34.71 14.48
C SER A 332 28.38 -35.54 13.39
N THR A 333 28.22 -35.13 12.13
CA THR A 333 28.88 -35.72 10.97
C THR A 333 30.41 -35.67 11.01
N SER A 334 30.98 -34.77 11.84
CA SER A 334 32.45 -34.67 12.06
C SER A 334 33.01 -35.82 12.88
N TYR A 335 32.16 -36.60 13.53
CA TYR A 335 32.53 -37.79 14.30
C TYR A 335 32.15 -39.06 13.52
N LYS A 336 33.14 -39.74 12.99
CA LYS A 336 32.92 -40.98 12.23
C LYS A 336 32.76 -42.18 13.18
N LYS A 337 31.79 -43.07 12.90
CA LYS A 337 31.68 -44.36 13.56
C LYS A 337 32.96 -45.17 13.39
N GLN A 338 33.57 -45.63 14.47
CA GLN A 338 34.77 -46.47 14.43
C GLN A 338 34.41 -47.95 14.59
N GLY A 339 35.05 -48.79 13.80
CA GLY A 339 35.00 -50.24 13.94
C GLY A 339 35.90 -50.74 15.07
N ARG A 340 35.82 -52.06 15.38
CA ARG A 340 36.72 -52.73 16.34
C ARG A 340 38.19 -52.52 15.92
N GLY A 341 39.04 -52.03 16.87
CA GLY A 341 40.45 -51.76 16.63
C GLY A 341 40.83 -50.37 16.10
N GLY A 342 39.86 -49.46 15.95
CA GLY A 342 40.13 -48.05 15.59
C GLY A 342 40.88 -47.28 16.66
N LYS A 343 41.82 -46.42 16.26
CA LYS A 343 42.45 -45.43 17.17
C LYS A 343 41.42 -44.35 17.51
N GLY A 344 41.18 -44.06 18.78
CA GLY A 344 40.23 -43.03 19.26
C GLY A 344 40.41 -41.68 18.57
N VAL A 345 39.42 -40.82 18.67
CA VAL A 345 39.37 -39.50 18.02
C VAL A 345 39.62 -38.43 19.09
N LYS A 346 40.70 -37.62 18.94
CA LYS A 346 40.92 -36.48 19.84
C LYS A 346 39.83 -35.42 19.60
N ALA A 347 39.18 -35.05 20.71
CA ALA A 347 38.10 -33.99 20.71
C ALA A 347 38.62 -32.70 21.40
N ALA A 348 39.73 -32.71 22.08
CA ALA A 348 40.36 -31.56 22.74
C ALA A 348 41.56 -31.02 21.94
N SER A 349 41.87 -29.75 22.10
CA SER A 349 42.98 -29.06 21.42
C SER A 349 44.35 -29.28 22.06
N SER A 350 44.38 -29.64 23.35
CA SER A 350 45.58 -29.93 24.10
C SER A 350 45.31 -31.10 25.05
N ASP A 351 46.40 -31.78 25.48
CA ASP A 351 46.31 -32.90 26.41
C ASP A 351 46.03 -32.42 27.89
N GLU A 352 46.08 -31.11 28.12
CA GLU A 352 45.83 -30.47 29.46
C GLU A 352 44.38 -29.98 29.66
N ASP A 353 43.54 -29.98 28.59
CA ASP A 353 42.16 -29.50 28.68
C ASP A 353 41.20 -30.66 28.44
N VAL A 354 40.62 -31.16 29.57
CA VAL A 354 39.75 -32.31 29.56
C VAL A 354 38.28 -31.87 29.26
N ILE A 355 37.59 -32.63 28.42
CA ILE A 355 36.15 -32.39 28.22
C ILE A 355 35.37 -32.93 29.42
N GLU A 356 34.70 -32.07 30.14
CA GLU A 356 33.84 -32.43 31.28
C GLU A 356 32.41 -32.74 30.86
N HIS A 357 31.86 -31.94 29.90
CA HIS A 357 30.50 -32.17 29.40
C HIS A 357 30.49 -32.36 27.92
N LEU A 358 29.80 -33.42 27.47
CA LEU A 358 29.60 -33.75 26.08
C LEU A 358 28.12 -34.08 25.87
N LEU A 359 27.45 -33.32 24.99
CA LEU A 359 26.02 -33.46 24.75
C LEU A 359 25.74 -33.50 23.24
N SER A 360 24.97 -34.48 22.77
CA SER A 360 24.42 -34.49 21.41
C SER A 360 23.03 -33.89 21.43
N THR A 361 22.81 -32.88 20.61
CA THR A 361 21.55 -32.11 20.57
C THR A 361 21.27 -31.58 19.17
N SER A 362 20.05 -31.09 18.94
CA SER A 362 19.69 -30.35 17.72
C SER A 362 20.12 -28.89 17.82
N VAL A 363 20.48 -28.30 16.69
CA VAL A 363 20.78 -26.85 16.55
C VAL A 363 19.65 -25.97 17.12
N HIS A 364 18.41 -26.41 17.05
CA HIS A 364 17.23 -25.69 17.52
C HIS A 364 16.91 -25.87 19.01
N SER A 365 17.62 -26.80 19.72
CA SER A 365 17.37 -27.04 21.14
C SER A 365 17.78 -25.85 22.01
N TYR A 366 17.10 -25.72 23.14
CA TYR A 366 17.56 -24.87 24.25
C TYR A 366 18.51 -25.67 25.12
N LEU A 367 19.58 -25.06 25.55
CA LEU A 367 20.54 -25.59 26.48
C LEU A 367 20.41 -24.84 27.83
N LEU A 368 20.24 -25.59 28.88
CA LEU A 368 20.23 -25.10 30.27
C LEU A 368 21.56 -25.45 30.94
N PHE A 369 22.28 -24.44 31.32
CA PHE A 369 23.57 -24.58 32.01
C PHE A 369 23.37 -24.28 33.50
N PHE A 370 23.56 -25.29 34.33
CA PHE A 370 23.44 -25.20 35.77
C PHE A 370 24.83 -24.95 36.36
N THR A 371 24.95 -23.96 37.25
CA THR A 371 26.22 -23.58 37.87
C THR A 371 26.30 -24.03 39.32
N ASP A 372 27.55 -24.07 39.86
CA ASP A 372 27.87 -24.35 41.26
C ASP A 372 27.31 -23.30 42.23
N GLN A 373 26.90 -22.14 41.73
CA GLN A 373 26.28 -21.10 42.53
C GLN A 373 24.74 -21.18 42.53
N GLY A 374 24.16 -22.27 41.99
CA GLY A 374 22.71 -22.47 41.94
C GLY A 374 21.97 -21.60 40.91
N LYS A 375 22.67 -21.04 39.93
CA LYS A 375 22.09 -20.28 38.85
C LYS A 375 21.90 -21.18 37.61
N VAL A 376 20.92 -20.81 36.76
CA VAL A 376 20.66 -21.48 35.51
C VAL A 376 20.71 -20.45 34.37
N TYR A 377 21.59 -20.69 33.41
CA TYR A 377 21.69 -19.90 32.21
C TYR A 377 21.08 -20.66 31.02
N ARG A 378 20.38 -19.96 30.18
CA ARG A 378 19.75 -20.52 28.98
C ARG A 378 20.37 -19.93 27.75
N ALA A 379 20.77 -20.78 26.80
CA ALA A 379 21.16 -20.38 25.45
C ALA A 379 20.52 -21.30 24.42
N LYS A 380 20.41 -20.82 23.18
CA LYS A 380 20.09 -21.67 22.01
C LYS A 380 21.34 -22.39 21.54
N ALA A 381 21.20 -23.62 21.10
CA ALA A 381 22.35 -24.42 20.64
C ALA A 381 23.08 -23.77 19.44
N HIS A 382 22.35 -23.08 18.55
CA HIS A 382 22.92 -22.33 17.43
C HIS A 382 23.67 -21.04 17.83
N GLU A 383 23.49 -20.53 19.04
CA GLU A 383 24.22 -19.37 19.56
C GLU A 383 25.64 -19.75 20.01
N LEU A 384 25.89 -21.04 20.20
CA LEU A 384 27.20 -21.53 20.57
C LEU A 384 28.19 -21.45 19.40
N PRO A 385 29.48 -21.16 19.66
CA PRO A 385 30.47 -21.05 18.61
C PRO A 385 30.64 -22.37 17.83
N LYS A 386 30.29 -22.34 16.54
CA LYS A 386 30.47 -23.47 15.62
C LYS A 386 31.94 -23.53 15.18
N THR A 387 32.63 -24.62 15.50
CA THR A 387 34.07 -24.78 15.26
C THR A 387 34.38 -26.14 14.70
N THR A 388 35.65 -26.35 14.36
CA THR A 388 36.15 -27.68 14.00
C THR A 388 36.39 -28.51 15.28
N ARG A 389 36.41 -29.84 15.11
CA ARG A 389 36.62 -30.81 16.20
C ARG A 389 37.83 -30.53 17.05
N THR A 390 38.98 -30.10 16.48
CA THR A 390 40.26 -29.84 17.12
C THR A 390 40.45 -28.41 17.59
N ALA A 391 39.51 -27.50 17.27
CA ALA A 391 39.61 -26.12 17.73
C ALA A 391 39.29 -26.01 19.23
N LYS A 392 39.85 -24.98 19.89
CA LYS A 392 39.72 -24.74 21.34
C LYS A 392 38.32 -24.29 21.74
N GLY A 393 37.55 -23.61 20.84
CA GLY A 393 36.26 -23.00 21.16
C GLY A 393 36.40 -21.60 21.78
N SER A 394 35.31 -21.13 22.38
CA SER A 394 35.29 -19.84 23.09
C SER A 394 35.04 -20.05 24.56
N LEU A 395 35.55 -19.12 25.40
CA LEU A 395 35.24 -19.14 26.86
C LEU A 395 33.73 -18.97 27.04
N ILE A 396 33.15 -19.78 27.91
CA ILE A 396 31.70 -19.82 28.11
C ILE A 396 31.17 -18.50 28.70
N HIS A 397 31.99 -17.78 29.48
CA HIS A 397 31.67 -16.43 29.96
C HIS A 397 31.43 -15.40 28.85
N ASN A 398 31.98 -15.63 27.65
CA ASN A 398 31.74 -14.78 26.47
C ASN A 398 30.44 -15.10 25.76
N VAL A 399 29.87 -16.29 25.97
CA VAL A 399 28.63 -16.76 25.38
C VAL A 399 27.47 -16.57 26.33
N LEU A 400 27.67 -16.89 27.59
CA LEU A 400 26.72 -16.71 28.67
C LEU A 400 27.19 -15.58 29.56
N SER A 401 26.30 -14.68 29.97
CA SER A 401 26.62 -13.57 30.88
C SER A 401 26.77 -14.09 32.33
N MET A 402 27.70 -15.02 32.52
CA MET A 402 27.96 -15.61 33.84
C MET A 402 29.21 -15.02 34.49
N GLY A 403 29.32 -15.13 35.85
CA GLY A 403 30.43 -14.64 36.63
C GLY A 403 31.74 -15.37 36.31
N GLN A 404 32.89 -14.70 36.48
CA GLN A 404 34.20 -15.32 36.18
C GLN A 404 34.54 -16.53 37.06
N ASP A 405 33.98 -16.57 38.27
CA ASP A 405 34.23 -17.63 39.27
C ASP A 405 33.16 -18.74 39.23
N GLU A 406 32.17 -18.67 38.33
CA GLU A 406 31.13 -19.69 38.21
C GLU A 406 31.60 -20.86 37.34
N LYS A 407 31.31 -22.08 37.79
CA LYS A 407 31.57 -23.31 37.00
C LYS A 407 30.28 -24.03 36.65
N ILE A 408 30.26 -24.62 35.47
CA ILE A 408 29.12 -25.42 35.00
C ILE A 408 29.20 -26.78 35.69
N GLN A 409 28.09 -27.19 36.27
CA GLN A 409 27.91 -28.49 36.95
C GLN A 409 27.12 -29.47 36.11
N ALA A 410 26.16 -28.99 35.36
CA ALA A 410 25.33 -29.82 34.48
C ALA A 410 24.84 -29.03 33.26
N ILE A 411 24.61 -29.76 32.15
CA ILE A 411 23.99 -29.22 30.93
C ILE A 411 22.88 -30.13 30.57
N ILE A 412 21.70 -29.55 30.31
CA ILE A 412 20.51 -30.28 29.87
C ILE A 412 20.02 -29.61 28.55
N ASP A 413 19.66 -30.41 27.54
CA ASP A 413 18.95 -29.91 26.38
C ASP A 413 17.43 -30.08 26.55
N THR A 414 16.70 -29.14 25.99
CA THR A 414 15.24 -29.24 25.86
C THR A 414 14.80 -28.63 24.55
N ARG A 415 13.94 -29.33 23.85
CA ARG A 415 13.37 -28.88 22.54
C ARG A 415 12.10 -28.05 22.75
N ASP A 416 11.30 -28.42 23.76
CA ASP A 416 9.98 -27.87 23.97
C ASP A 416 9.63 -27.83 25.47
N TYR A 417 9.39 -26.61 25.97
CA TYR A 417 8.96 -26.40 27.35
C TYR A 417 7.48 -26.74 27.60
N GLU A 418 6.68 -26.91 26.55
CA GLU A 418 5.26 -27.23 26.70
C GLU A 418 5.03 -28.71 26.96
N THR A 419 5.89 -29.58 26.45
CA THR A 419 5.82 -31.04 26.66
C THR A 419 6.56 -31.50 27.91
N GLU A 420 7.64 -30.83 28.30
CA GLU A 420 8.51 -31.17 29.45
C GLU A 420 8.10 -30.36 30.67
N LYS A 421 7.27 -30.94 31.53
CA LYS A 421 6.60 -30.23 32.65
C LYS A 421 7.40 -30.16 33.95
N PHE A 422 8.37 -31.05 34.14
CA PHE A 422 9.04 -31.20 35.42
C PHE A 422 10.57 -31.34 35.25
N LEU A 423 11.35 -30.65 36.08
CA LEU A 423 12.78 -30.82 36.25
C LEU A 423 13.04 -31.27 37.66
N LEU A 424 13.63 -32.44 37.85
CA LEU A 424 14.04 -32.96 39.14
C LEU A 424 15.50 -32.62 39.36
N ILE A 425 15.80 -31.87 40.43
CA ILE A 425 17.17 -31.54 40.84
C ILE A 425 17.43 -32.26 42.15
N MET A 426 18.43 -33.13 42.16
CA MET A 426 18.95 -33.77 43.39
C MET A 426 20.28 -33.14 43.71
N THR A 427 20.47 -32.62 44.94
CA THR A 427 21.69 -32.01 45.48
C THR A 427 22.38 -32.94 46.46
#